data_ee777f03f827f73f01f45de1382953ec
#
_entry.id   ee777f03f827f73f01f45de1382953ec
#
_cell.length_a   1.000
_cell.length_b   1.000
_cell.length_c   1.000
_cell.angle_alpha   90.00
_cell.angle_beta   90.00
_cell.angle_gamma   90.00
#
_symmetry.space_group_name_H-M   'P 1'
#
loop_
_entity.id
_entity.type
_entity.pdbx_description
1 polymer ?
#
loop_
_entity_poly.entity_id
_entity_poly.type
_entity_poly.pdbx_seq_one_letter_code
_entity_poly.pdbx_strand_id
1 'polypeptide(L)'
;MLNGGICGALLDCHGNWAAAHRLMEERGESTPPCTVTARYGIELKRPTPTDVELLLRARVVLCEGDRAEVAGELIAGEKVTATMTGLFVAVREGHPAYHRW
;
A
#
# COMPACT_ATOMS: atom_id res chain seq x y z
N MET A 1 19.58 -4.89 10.09
CA MET A 1 18.77 -4.44 8.94
C MET A 1 17.35 -4.99 9.03
N LEU A 2 16.45 -4.29 8.40
CA LEU A 2 15.05 -4.68 8.38
C LEU A 2 14.85 -5.88 7.46
N ASN A 3 14.13 -6.90 7.89
CA ASN A 3 13.90 -8.06 7.02
C ASN A 3 12.84 -7.76 5.96
N GLY A 4 12.87 -8.55 4.87
CA GLY A 4 11.99 -8.34 3.73
C GLY A 4 10.51 -8.43 4.05
N GLY A 5 10.13 -9.28 5.01
CA GLY A 5 8.73 -9.41 5.45
C GLY A 5 8.21 -8.14 6.10
N ILE A 6 9.05 -7.46 6.89
CA ILE A 6 8.69 -6.19 7.52
C ILE A 6 8.61 -5.09 6.46
N CYS A 7 9.55 -5.03 5.51
CA CYS A 7 9.49 -4.08 4.41
C CYS A 7 8.20 -4.26 3.61
N GLY A 8 7.84 -5.50 3.31
CA GLY A 8 6.60 -5.80 2.59
C GLY A 8 5.36 -5.38 3.36
N ALA A 9 5.31 -5.65 4.66
CA ALA A 9 4.19 -5.27 5.50
C ALA A 9 4.00 -3.75 5.55
N LEU A 10 5.08 -3.00 5.69
CA LEU A 10 5.04 -1.54 5.70
C LEU A 10 4.50 -0.99 4.38
N LEU A 11 5.01 -1.49 3.27
CA LEU A 11 4.59 -1.05 1.94
C LEU A 11 3.15 -1.43 1.64
N ASP A 12 2.74 -2.65 2.01
CA ASP A 12 1.36 -3.10 1.81
C ASP A 12 0.38 -2.24 2.61
N CYS A 13 0.66 -2.02 3.88
CA CYS A 13 -0.19 -1.20 4.74
C CYS A 13 -0.31 0.23 4.23
N HIS A 14 0.82 0.85 3.88
CA HIS A 14 0.84 2.22 3.37
C HIS A 14 0.13 2.32 2.01
N GLY A 15 0.36 1.34 1.14
CA GLY A 15 -0.31 1.28 -0.17
C GLY A 15 -1.81 1.11 -0.04
N ASN A 16 -2.25 0.29 0.90
CA ASN A 16 -3.67 0.08 1.16
C ASN A 16 -4.36 1.38 1.61
N TRP A 17 -3.70 2.15 2.49
CA TRP A 17 -4.22 3.46 2.90
C TRP A 17 -4.31 4.44 1.73
N ALA A 18 -3.29 4.48 0.87
CA ALA A 18 -3.30 5.33 -0.33
C ALA A 18 -4.46 4.96 -1.25
N ALA A 19 -4.68 3.67 -1.46
CA ALA A 19 -5.79 3.19 -2.29
C ALA A 19 -7.15 3.55 -1.69
N ALA A 20 -7.33 3.31 -0.40
CA ALA A 20 -8.58 3.60 0.30
C ALA A 20 -8.91 5.08 0.24
N HIS A 21 -7.92 5.94 0.47
CA HIS A 21 -8.09 7.39 0.42
C HIS A 21 -8.50 7.86 -0.97
N ARG A 22 -7.85 7.34 -2.02
CA ARG A 22 -8.17 7.71 -3.40
C ARG A 22 -9.56 7.25 -3.79
N LEU A 23 -9.95 6.04 -3.43
CA LEU A 23 -11.29 5.52 -3.71
C LEU A 23 -12.37 6.33 -2.97
N MET A 24 -12.09 6.74 -1.75
CA MET A 24 -12.96 7.63 -1.00
C MET A 24 -13.19 8.94 -1.74
N GLU A 25 -12.11 9.57 -2.23
CA GLU A 25 -12.19 10.82 -2.99
C GLU A 25 -12.96 10.66 -4.28
N GLU A 26 -12.68 9.61 -5.06
CA GLU A 26 -13.35 9.34 -6.33
C GLU A 26 -14.85 9.10 -6.17
N ARG A 27 -15.26 8.55 -5.04
CA ARG A 27 -16.67 8.29 -4.73
C ARG A 27 -17.37 9.45 -4.05
N GLY A 28 -16.63 10.46 -3.61
CA GLY A 28 -17.18 11.58 -2.84
C GLY A 28 -17.69 11.15 -1.47
N GLU A 29 -17.11 10.08 -0.90
CA GLU A 29 -17.50 9.58 0.41
C GLU A 29 -16.73 10.28 1.52
N SER A 30 -17.32 10.37 2.70
CA SER A 30 -16.69 11.01 3.87
C SER A 30 -15.81 10.07 4.68
N THR A 31 -15.91 8.76 4.44
CA THR A 31 -15.13 7.75 5.12
C THR A 31 -14.49 6.83 4.09
N PRO A 32 -13.27 6.32 4.35
CA PRO A 32 -12.64 5.42 3.41
C PRO A 32 -13.38 4.08 3.34
N PRO A 33 -13.49 3.47 2.15
CA PRO A 33 -14.06 2.14 2.03
C PRO A 33 -13.13 1.09 2.64
N CYS A 34 -13.69 -0.07 2.97
CA CYS A 34 -12.88 -1.20 3.36
C CYS A 34 -12.17 -1.74 2.12
N THR A 35 -10.84 -1.69 2.12
CA THR A 35 -10.03 -2.18 1.00
C THR A 35 -9.20 -3.37 1.41
N VAL A 36 -9.04 -4.30 0.48
CA VAL A 36 -8.22 -5.49 0.68
C VAL A 36 -7.14 -5.54 -0.38
N THR A 37 -6.03 -6.17 -0.06
CA THR A 37 -4.94 -6.39 -0.99
C THR A 37 -5.28 -7.59 -1.87
N ALA A 38 -5.52 -7.35 -3.16
CA ALA A 38 -5.80 -8.43 -4.11
C ALA A 38 -4.50 -9.10 -4.57
N ARG A 39 -3.46 -8.32 -4.78
CA ARG A 39 -2.12 -8.82 -5.10
C ARG A 39 -1.10 -7.72 -4.83
N TYR A 40 0.13 -8.09 -4.56
CA TYR A 40 1.22 -7.15 -4.53
C TYR A 40 2.54 -7.85 -4.83
N GLY A 41 3.47 -7.08 -5.37
CA GLY A 41 4.82 -7.51 -5.63
C GLY A 41 5.81 -6.57 -4.98
N ILE A 42 6.81 -7.13 -4.32
CA ILE A 42 7.86 -6.38 -3.63
C ILE A 42 9.19 -6.68 -4.32
N GLU A 43 9.97 -5.63 -4.54
CA GLU A 43 11.34 -5.77 -5.01
C GLU A 43 12.26 -5.18 -3.95
N LEU A 44 13.12 -6.02 -3.41
CA LEU A 44 14.11 -5.60 -2.43
C LEU A 44 15.39 -5.23 -3.16
N LYS A 45 15.69 -3.94 -3.23
CA LYS A 45 16.80 -3.42 -4.03
C LYS A 45 18.12 -3.41 -3.27
N ARG A 46 18.06 -3.15 -1.97
CA ARG A 46 19.24 -3.13 -1.09
C ARG A 46 18.80 -3.30 0.36
N PRO A 47 19.71 -3.68 1.25
CA PRO A 47 19.37 -3.79 2.67
C PRO A 47 18.83 -2.48 3.23
N THR A 48 17.80 -2.58 4.08
CA THR A 48 17.21 -1.43 4.76
C THR A 48 17.76 -1.35 6.17
N PRO A 49 18.57 -0.33 6.49
CA PRO A 49 19.09 -0.20 7.84
C PRO A 49 18.01 0.18 8.84
N THR A 50 18.23 -0.14 10.12
CA THR A 50 17.28 0.18 11.19
C THR A 50 17.66 1.41 11.99
N ASP A 51 18.82 1.99 11.71
CA ASP A 51 19.38 3.12 12.43
C ASP A 51 19.24 4.47 11.71
N VAL A 52 18.44 4.51 10.67
CA VAL A 52 18.15 5.74 9.91
C VAL A 52 16.65 5.95 9.82
N GLU A 53 16.26 7.17 9.51
CA GLU A 53 14.86 7.51 9.28
C GLU A 53 14.35 6.80 8.03
N LEU A 54 13.19 6.19 8.16
CA LEU A 54 12.52 5.50 7.05
C LEU A 54 11.35 6.36 6.57
N LEU A 55 11.26 6.51 5.26
CA LEU A 55 10.17 7.22 4.62
C LEU A 55 9.42 6.26 3.71
N LEU A 56 8.11 6.23 3.83
CA LEU A 56 7.24 5.47 2.93
C LEU A 56 6.55 6.45 1.99
N ARG A 57 6.60 6.14 0.71
CA ARG A 57 5.95 6.93 -0.33
C ARG A 57 5.05 6.03 -1.14
N ALA A 58 3.84 6.45 -1.39
CA ALA A 58 2.91 5.69 -2.25
C ALA A 58 2.17 6.66 -3.16
N ARG A 59 1.91 6.22 -4.39
CA ARG A 59 1.08 6.97 -5.33
C ARG A 59 0.14 6.00 -6.02
N VAL A 60 -1.06 6.47 -6.30
CA VAL A 60 -2.04 5.72 -7.05
C VAL A 60 -1.74 5.91 -8.53
N VAL A 61 -1.46 4.82 -9.24
CA VAL A 61 -1.13 4.87 -10.67
C VAL A 61 -2.35 4.62 -11.54
N LEU A 62 -3.36 3.95 -11.00
CA LEU A 62 -4.63 3.71 -11.70
C LEU A 62 -5.74 3.58 -10.66
N CYS A 63 -6.86 4.26 -10.91
CA CYS A 63 -8.04 4.12 -10.05
C CYS A 63 -9.26 3.98 -10.96
N GLU A 64 -9.93 2.83 -10.88
CA GLU A 64 -11.05 2.52 -11.76
C GLU A 64 -12.07 1.65 -11.02
N GLY A 65 -13.30 2.11 -10.91
CA GLY A 65 -14.35 1.38 -10.20
C GLY A 65 -14.01 1.16 -8.74
N ASP A 66 -13.92 -0.09 -8.32
CA ASP A 66 -13.55 -0.48 -6.94
C ASP A 66 -12.08 -0.81 -6.79
N ARG A 67 -11.27 -0.57 -7.82
CA ARG A 67 -9.86 -0.95 -7.85
C ARG A 67 -8.93 0.24 -7.85
N ALA A 68 -7.81 0.11 -7.17
CA ALA A 68 -6.72 1.08 -7.26
C ALA A 68 -5.39 0.34 -7.33
N GLU A 69 -4.58 0.68 -8.33
CA GLU A 69 -3.21 0.21 -8.41
C GLU A 69 -2.30 1.27 -7.79
N VAL A 70 -1.39 0.83 -6.94
CA VAL A 70 -0.52 1.71 -6.17
C VAL A 70 0.93 1.29 -6.39
N ALA A 71 1.80 2.26 -6.60
CA ALA A 71 3.24 2.07 -6.58
C ALA A 71 3.77 2.69 -5.29
N GLY A 72 4.58 1.93 -4.57
CA GLY A 72 5.14 2.37 -3.30
C GLY A 72 6.65 2.25 -3.25
N GLU A 73 7.28 3.06 -2.40
CA GLU A 73 8.71 3.05 -2.18
C GLU A 73 9.02 3.14 -0.70
N LEU A 74 10.02 2.37 -0.27
CA LEU A 74 10.61 2.49 1.06
C LEU A 74 11.97 3.16 0.87
N ILE A 75 12.16 4.29 1.54
CA ILE A 75 13.36 5.10 1.41
C ILE A 75 14.06 5.15 2.76
N ALA A 76 15.31 4.71 2.80
CA ALA A 76 16.14 4.77 4.00
C ALA A 76 17.25 5.81 3.77
N GLY A 77 17.20 6.88 4.54
CA GLY A 77 18.07 8.03 4.29
C GLY A 77 17.74 8.64 2.93
N GLU A 78 18.66 8.57 1.98
CA GLU A 78 18.47 9.13 0.64
C GLU A 78 18.30 8.06 -0.43
N LYS A 79 18.20 6.78 -0.03
CA LYS A 79 18.20 5.67 -0.99
C LYS A 79 16.92 4.85 -0.92
N VAL A 80 16.36 4.54 -2.09
CA VAL A 80 15.25 3.59 -2.19
C VAL A 80 15.77 2.19 -1.94
N THR A 81 15.27 1.54 -0.89
CA THR A 81 15.70 0.20 -0.52
C THR A 81 14.73 -0.89 -0.96
N ALA A 82 13.46 -0.53 -1.13
CA ALA A 82 12.45 -1.47 -1.62
C ALA A 82 11.38 -0.72 -2.39
N THR A 83 10.77 -1.41 -3.36
CA THR A 83 9.63 -0.89 -4.11
C THR A 83 8.51 -1.91 -4.09
N MET A 84 7.29 -1.44 -4.29
CA MET A 84 6.09 -2.28 -4.30
C MET A 84 5.15 -1.82 -5.41
N THR A 85 4.49 -2.79 -6.05
CA THR A 85 3.30 -2.51 -6.84
C THR A 85 2.18 -3.38 -6.27
N GLY A 86 0.99 -2.80 -6.10
CA GLY A 86 -0.12 -3.52 -5.52
C GLY A 86 -1.43 -3.17 -6.15
N LEU A 87 -2.36 -4.12 -6.11
CA LEU A 87 -3.75 -3.91 -6.51
C LEU A 87 -4.61 -4.04 -5.25
N PHE A 88 -5.37 -3.00 -4.96
CA PHE A 88 -6.23 -2.94 -3.79
C PHE A 88 -7.67 -2.78 -4.27
N VAL A 89 -8.59 -3.49 -3.65
CA VAL A 89 -9.98 -3.54 -4.06
C VAL A 89 -10.88 -3.18 -2.89
N ALA A 90 -11.81 -2.26 -3.12
CA ALA A 90 -12.83 -1.93 -2.13
C ALA A 90 -13.86 -3.06 -2.08
N VAL A 91 -14.17 -3.51 -0.87
CA VAL A 91 -15.17 -4.55 -0.64
C VAL A 91 -16.32 -3.99 0.17
N ARG A 92 -17.51 -4.56 -0.03
CA ARG A 92 -18.73 -4.12 0.62
C ARG A 92 -19.12 -5.05 1.76
N GLU A 93 -20.01 -4.57 2.61
CA GLU A 93 -20.64 -5.40 3.63
C GLU A 93 -21.21 -6.67 3.00
N GLY A 94 -20.95 -7.80 3.63
CA GLY A 94 -21.31 -9.11 3.10
C GLY A 94 -20.20 -9.84 2.38
N HIS A 95 -19.14 -9.13 1.98
CA HIS A 95 -17.97 -9.76 1.38
C HIS A 95 -17.17 -10.49 2.48
N PRO A 96 -16.66 -11.71 2.21
CA PRO A 96 -15.91 -12.48 3.23
C PRO A 96 -14.72 -11.73 3.83
N ALA A 97 -14.11 -10.83 3.10
CA ALA A 97 -12.94 -10.06 3.56
C ALA A 97 -13.31 -8.73 4.20
N TYR A 98 -14.59 -8.38 4.30
CA TYR A 98 -15.02 -7.12 4.86
C TYR A 98 -14.68 -7.04 6.36
N HIS A 99 -13.85 -6.07 6.72
CA HIS A 99 -13.38 -5.87 8.11
C HIS A 99 -12.72 -7.11 8.74
N ARG A 100 -11.98 -7.88 7.96
CA ARG A 100 -11.29 -9.08 8.47
C ARG A 100 -9.80 -8.90 8.71
N TRP A 101 -9.31 -7.69 8.60
CA TRP A 101 -7.87 -7.42 8.77
C TRP A 101 -7.60 -6.35 9.80
#